data_4fa9a0060063a5436a820fd858a38eb3
#
_entry.id   4fa9a0060063a5436a820fd858a38eb3
#
_cell.length_a   1.000
_cell.length_b   1.000
_cell.length_c   1.000
_cell.angle_alpha   90.00
_cell.angle_beta   90.00
_cell.angle_gamma   90.00
#
_symmetry.space_group_name_H-M   'P 1'
#
loop_
_entity.id
_entity.type
_entity.pdbx_description
1 polymer ?
#
loop_
_entity_poly.entity_id
_entity_poly.type
_entity_poly.pdbx_seq_one_letter_code
_entity_poly.pdbx_strand_id
1 'polypeptide(L)'
;MINKEIELLNSYLIKNIGFGMKIMEENVLENIKLPLVLKRRYPSALARFMDHNCLLLFPAKDINTRDFLQELQRIESRLSESVNRSFNTIIILPKASKNIISFFMEHRVPFIIGNRQVYLPFIYLDIQPFEEEIEKFTPSYQLIFLYILYSPDHYVFNSADLAIEMDVSEMTVRRALKYLEELQLIVDLGVSRMQIYRRTFNKRETFERGKNYLINPLQDKLYFDGNEIDIDSNHFYKYPLSGEMALSELTNIMYNTYYGDIIAMSSKDFRKKNNHNELLERSSKSPFDFQNTFSLELWRYDPKILSKICYPNNNCADVVSLWLTLKGIYDERIQKELDFLLNDYFEKE
;
A
#
# COMPACT_ATOMS: atom_id res chain seq x y z
N MET A 1 -17.61 -28.91 -20.49
CA MET A 1 -16.64 -27.88 -20.94
C MET A 1 -17.01 -26.52 -20.34
N ILE A 2 -18.26 -26.09 -20.47
CA ILE A 2 -18.79 -24.79 -19.95
C ILE A 2 -18.55 -24.64 -18.44
N ASN A 3 -18.83 -25.64 -17.59
CA ASN A 3 -18.69 -25.56 -16.15
C ASN A 3 -17.28 -25.19 -15.67
N LYS A 4 -16.25 -25.76 -16.30
CA LYS A 4 -14.86 -25.45 -15.96
C LYS A 4 -14.47 -24.01 -16.34
N GLU A 5 -15.00 -23.52 -17.48
CA GLU A 5 -14.76 -22.14 -17.93
C GLU A 5 -15.48 -21.14 -17.01
N ILE A 6 -16.69 -21.48 -16.56
CA ILE A 6 -17.47 -20.68 -15.61
C ILE A 6 -16.79 -20.63 -14.21
N GLU A 7 -16.27 -21.75 -13.72
CA GLU A 7 -15.53 -21.77 -12.44
C GLU A 7 -14.28 -20.89 -12.47
N LEU A 8 -13.50 -20.98 -13.56
CA LEU A 8 -12.34 -20.13 -13.76
C LEU A 8 -12.71 -18.65 -13.89
N LEU A 9 -13.79 -18.37 -14.62
CA LEU A 9 -14.34 -17.02 -14.76
C LEU A 9 -14.77 -16.47 -13.40
N ASN A 10 -15.51 -17.23 -12.60
CA ASN A 10 -15.96 -16.81 -11.28
C ASN A 10 -14.80 -16.56 -10.32
N SER A 11 -13.79 -17.41 -10.31
CA SER A 11 -12.59 -17.20 -9.51
C SER A 11 -11.87 -15.91 -9.88
N TYR A 12 -11.81 -15.60 -11.18
CA TYR A 12 -11.23 -14.36 -11.67
C TYR A 12 -12.07 -13.13 -11.30
N LEU A 13 -13.39 -13.18 -11.47
CA LEU A 13 -14.30 -12.07 -11.14
C LEU A 13 -14.30 -11.79 -9.63
N ILE A 14 -14.38 -12.82 -8.80
CA ILE A 14 -14.35 -12.67 -7.33
C ILE A 14 -13.02 -12.03 -6.90
N LYS A 15 -11.91 -12.50 -7.47
CA LYS A 15 -10.58 -11.99 -7.13
C LYS A 15 -10.38 -10.53 -7.52
N ASN A 16 -10.89 -10.10 -8.68
CA ASN A 16 -10.57 -8.79 -9.26
C ASN A 16 -11.70 -7.75 -9.12
N ILE A 17 -12.96 -8.20 -8.96
CA ILE A 17 -14.14 -7.32 -8.89
C ILE A 17 -14.87 -7.50 -7.54
N GLY A 18 -14.54 -8.56 -6.78
CA GLY A 18 -15.21 -8.86 -5.50
C GLY A 18 -16.55 -9.61 -5.64
N PHE A 19 -17.04 -9.82 -6.85
CA PHE A 19 -18.34 -10.46 -7.11
C PHE A 19 -18.23 -11.56 -8.16
N GLY A 20 -18.91 -12.68 -7.93
CA GLY A 20 -19.02 -13.79 -8.89
C GLY A 20 -20.38 -13.79 -9.59
N MET A 21 -20.48 -14.55 -10.68
CA MET A 21 -21.75 -14.81 -11.38
C MET A 21 -22.40 -16.06 -10.80
N LYS A 22 -23.70 -15.99 -10.53
CA LYS A 22 -24.51 -17.16 -10.15
C LYS A 22 -25.18 -17.70 -11.39
N ILE A 23 -24.81 -18.91 -11.81
CA ILE A 23 -25.45 -19.60 -12.94
C ILE A 23 -26.85 -20.02 -12.53
N MET A 24 -27.82 -19.76 -13.40
CA MET A 24 -29.24 -20.07 -13.21
C MET A 24 -29.67 -21.24 -14.11
N GLU A 25 -29.24 -21.25 -15.37
CA GLU A 25 -29.60 -22.26 -16.35
C GLU A 25 -28.48 -22.37 -17.40
N GLU A 26 -28.14 -23.61 -17.77
CA GLU A 26 -27.17 -23.89 -18.85
C GLU A 26 -27.91 -24.25 -20.16
N ASN A 27 -27.22 -24.06 -21.29
CA ASN A 27 -27.71 -24.40 -22.63
C ASN A 27 -29.11 -23.82 -22.96
N VAL A 28 -29.39 -22.64 -22.42
CA VAL A 28 -30.69 -21.99 -22.52
C VAL A 28 -31.19 -21.81 -23.99
N LEU A 29 -30.25 -21.66 -24.95
CA LEU A 29 -30.63 -21.53 -26.35
C LEU A 29 -31.18 -22.83 -26.98
N GLU A 30 -31.00 -23.99 -26.34
CA GLU A 30 -31.57 -25.26 -26.82
C GLU A 30 -33.11 -25.24 -26.74
N ASN A 31 -33.66 -24.54 -25.76
CA ASN A 31 -35.08 -24.50 -25.46
C ASN A 31 -35.87 -23.44 -26.28
N ILE A 32 -35.17 -22.62 -27.08
CA ILE A 32 -35.81 -21.57 -27.87
C ILE A 32 -35.81 -21.83 -29.38
N LYS A 33 -36.72 -21.22 -30.13
CA LYS A 33 -36.83 -21.36 -31.59
C LYS A 33 -35.72 -20.60 -32.31
N LEU A 34 -34.51 -21.21 -32.41
CA LEU A 34 -33.37 -20.69 -33.15
C LEU A 34 -32.84 -21.73 -34.17
N PRO A 35 -32.20 -21.28 -35.28
CA PRO A 35 -31.51 -22.17 -36.19
C PRO A 35 -30.45 -23.02 -35.45
N LEU A 36 -30.39 -24.30 -35.81
CA LEU A 36 -29.48 -25.25 -35.17
C LEU A 36 -28.01 -24.81 -35.28
N VAL A 37 -27.66 -24.11 -36.34
CA VAL A 37 -26.32 -23.55 -36.56
C VAL A 37 -25.96 -22.53 -35.49
N LEU A 38 -26.88 -21.65 -35.08
CA LEU A 38 -26.64 -20.67 -34.03
C LEU A 38 -26.54 -21.34 -32.66
N LYS A 39 -27.41 -22.31 -32.36
CA LYS A 39 -27.33 -23.08 -31.10
C LYS A 39 -25.98 -23.77 -30.92
N ARG A 40 -25.45 -24.36 -31.99
CA ARG A 40 -24.12 -25.01 -31.96
C ARG A 40 -22.96 -24.02 -31.94
N ARG A 41 -23.14 -22.84 -32.56
CA ARG A 41 -22.10 -21.81 -32.59
C ARG A 41 -21.94 -21.10 -31.25
N TYR A 42 -23.03 -20.92 -30.51
CA TYR A 42 -23.08 -20.19 -29.25
C TYR A 42 -23.64 -21.04 -28.10
N PRO A 43 -22.86 -21.99 -27.55
CA PRO A 43 -23.19 -22.57 -26.24
C PRO A 43 -23.47 -21.43 -25.26
N SER A 44 -24.45 -21.60 -24.37
CA SER A 44 -24.98 -20.48 -23.59
C SER A 44 -25.35 -20.87 -22.17
N ALA A 45 -25.34 -19.89 -21.28
CA ALA A 45 -25.89 -20.01 -19.93
C ALA A 45 -26.61 -18.73 -19.53
N LEU A 46 -27.63 -18.85 -18.70
CA LEU A 46 -28.19 -17.73 -17.96
C LEU A 46 -27.49 -17.61 -16.61
N ALA A 47 -27.11 -16.41 -16.28
CA ALA A 47 -26.47 -16.08 -15.03
C ALA A 47 -27.06 -14.83 -14.41
N ARG A 48 -26.92 -14.69 -13.11
CA ARG A 48 -27.14 -13.44 -12.39
C ARG A 48 -25.80 -12.91 -11.94
N PHE A 49 -25.52 -11.66 -12.33
CA PHE A 49 -24.34 -10.94 -11.90
C PHE A 49 -24.75 -9.65 -11.21
N MET A 50 -24.48 -9.53 -9.91
CA MET A 50 -25.09 -8.48 -9.08
C MET A 50 -26.63 -8.48 -9.27
N ASP A 51 -27.22 -7.36 -9.65
CA ASP A 51 -28.66 -7.23 -9.89
C ASP A 51 -29.07 -7.39 -11.37
N HIS A 52 -28.12 -7.78 -12.22
CA HIS A 52 -28.36 -7.94 -13.66
C HIS A 52 -28.55 -9.42 -14.04
N ASN A 53 -29.60 -9.69 -14.84
CA ASN A 53 -29.71 -10.97 -15.53
C ASN A 53 -28.81 -10.93 -16.77
N CYS A 54 -27.98 -11.93 -16.93
CA CYS A 54 -27.00 -12.01 -17.99
C CYS A 54 -27.19 -13.28 -18.84
N LEU A 55 -27.13 -13.12 -20.17
CA LEU A 55 -26.96 -14.21 -21.10
C LEU A 55 -25.47 -14.35 -21.42
N LEU A 56 -24.85 -15.44 -20.99
CA LEU A 56 -23.46 -15.76 -21.34
C LEU A 56 -23.44 -16.55 -22.63
N LEU A 57 -22.67 -16.08 -23.62
CA LEU A 57 -22.45 -16.77 -24.88
C LEU A 57 -20.99 -17.19 -25.00
N PHE A 58 -20.74 -18.45 -25.29
CA PHE A 58 -19.42 -19.08 -25.42
C PHE A 58 -19.19 -19.45 -26.90
N PRO A 59 -18.68 -18.56 -27.76
CA PRO A 59 -18.48 -18.85 -29.17
C PRO A 59 -17.55 -20.06 -29.39
N ALA A 60 -18.10 -21.11 -30.05
CA ALA A 60 -17.36 -22.36 -30.33
C ALA A 60 -16.33 -22.23 -31.47
N LYS A 61 -16.38 -21.14 -32.24
CA LYS A 61 -15.49 -20.81 -33.37
C LYS A 61 -15.12 -19.35 -33.36
N ASP A 62 -14.13 -19.00 -34.16
CA ASP A 62 -13.73 -17.60 -34.36
C ASP A 62 -14.91 -16.74 -34.81
N ILE A 63 -14.99 -15.54 -34.24
CA ILE A 63 -16.05 -14.58 -34.50
C ILE A 63 -15.82 -13.92 -35.86
N ASN A 64 -16.81 -14.05 -36.74
CA ASN A 64 -16.88 -13.26 -37.96
C ASN A 64 -17.60 -11.94 -37.68
N THR A 65 -16.89 -10.83 -37.67
CA THR A 65 -17.43 -9.51 -37.32
C THR A 65 -18.55 -9.06 -38.27
N ARG A 66 -18.61 -9.54 -39.53
CA ARG A 66 -19.60 -9.15 -40.53
C ARG A 66 -21.02 -9.59 -40.13
N ASP A 67 -21.15 -10.80 -39.63
CA ASP A 67 -22.45 -11.41 -39.33
C ASP A 67 -22.79 -11.39 -37.85
N PHE A 68 -21.80 -11.17 -37.01
CA PHE A 68 -21.89 -11.34 -35.56
C PHE A 68 -23.02 -10.51 -34.93
N LEU A 69 -23.11 -9.22 -35.25
CA LEU A 69 -24.14 -8.35 -34.66
C LEU A 69 -25.57 -8.75 -35.05
N GLN A 70 -25.75 -9.23 -36.27
CA GLN A 70 -27.04 -9.76 -36.73
C GLN A 70 -27.41 -11.07 -36.02
N GLU A 71 -26.43 -11.96 -35.87
CA GLU A 71 -26.60 -13.21 -35.11
C GLU A 71 -26.92 -12.94 -33.64
N LEU A 72 -26.22 -11.99 -33.01
CA LEU A 72 -26.46 -11.56 -31.64
C LEU A 72 -27.86 -10.99 -31.46
N GLN A 73 -28.26 -10.03 -32.30
CA GLN A 73 -29.58 -9.42 -32.27
C GLN A 73 -30.70 -10.47 -32.45
N ARG A 74 -30.50 -11.45 -33.33
CA ARG A 74 -31.44 -12.56 -33.53
C ARG A 74 -31.59 -13.47 -32.32
N ILE A 75 -30.47 -13.74 -31.59
CA ILE A 75 -30.47 -14.50 -30.37
C ILE A 75 -31.22 -13.75 -29.28
N GLU A 76 -30.88 -12.48 -29.09
CA GLU A 76 -31.51 -11.62 -28.05
C GLU A 76 -33.02 -11.46 -28.25
N SER A 77 -33.47 -11.18 -29.47
CA SER A 77 -34.91 -11.03 -29.79
C SER A 77 -35.68 -12.30 -29.46
N ARG A 78 -35.15 -13.47 -29.86
CA ARG A 78 -35.81 -14.75 -29.63
C ARG A 78 -35.83 -15.17 -28.16
N LEU A 79 -34.76 -14.85 -27.43
CA LEU A 79 -34.69 -15.13 -25.99
C LEU A 79 -35.68 -14.22 -25.22
N SER A 80 -35.70 -12.95 -25.53
CA SER A 80 -36.62 -12.00 -24.89
C SER A 80 -38.09 -12.36 -25.11
N GLU A 81 -38.46 -12.81 -26.33
CA GLU A 81 -39.80 -13.32 -26.62
C GLU A 81 -40.15 -14.56 -25.77
N SER A 82 -39.17 -15.44 -25.51
CA SER A 82 -39.42 -16.70 -24.81
C SER A 82 -39.49 -16.56 -23.28
N VAL A 83 -38.72 -15.64 -22.70
CA VAL A 83 -38.52 -15.54 -21.24
C VAL A 83 -39.20 -14.32 -20.63
N ASN A 84 -39.70 -13.40 -21.45
CA ASN A 84 -40.34 -12.13 -21.05
C ASN A 84 -39.55 -11.33 -20.03
N ARG A 85 -38.21 -11.29 -20.19
CA ARG A 85 -37.25 -10.55 -19.37
C ARG A 85 -36.15 -9.94 -20.23
N SER A 86 -35.60 -8.83 -19.79
CA SER A 86 -34.41 -8.26 -20.39
C SER A 86 -33.13 -8.91 -19.84
N PHE A 87 -32.17 -9.10 -20.72
CA PHE A 87 -30.88 -9.68 -20.39
C PHE A 87 -29.75 -8.81 -20.95
N ASN A 88 -28.64 -8.72 -20.22
CA ASN A 88 -27.40 -8.21 -20.76
C ASN A 88 -26.58 -9.38 -21.34
N THR A 89 -26.37 -9.35 -22.65
CA THR A 89 -25.59 -10.44 -23.29
C THR A 89 -24.10 -10.18 -23.12
N ILE A 90 -23.37 -11.17 -22.63
CA ILE A 90 -21.93 -11.12 -22.40
C ILE A 90 -21.24 -12.21 -23.23
N ILE A 91 -20.26 -11.82 -24.02
CA ILE A 91 -19.47 -12.75 -24.83
C ILE A 91 -18.27 -13.22 -24.03
N ILE A 92 -18.15 -14.53 -23.86
CA ILE A 92 -17.06 -15.14 -23.11
C ILE A 92 -16.10 -15.80 -24.09
N LEU A 93 -14.85 -15.35 -24.12
CA LEU A 93 -13.80 -15.87 -25.01
C LEU A 93 -12.54 -16.26 -24.23
N PRO A 94 -11.90 -17.38 -24.53
CA PRO A 94 -10.60 -17.71 -23.93
C PRO A 94 -9.49 -16.77 -24.40
N LYS A 95 -9.56 -16.31 -25.65
CA LYS A 95 -8.62 -15.37 -26.29
C LYS A 95 -9.36 -14.57 -27.36
N ALA A 96 -8.90 -13.35 -27.64
CA ALA A 96 -9.35 -12.54 -28.76
C ALA A 96 -8.20 -11.74 -29.37
N SER A 97 -8.29 -11.46 -30.67
CA SER A 97 -7.37 -10.55 -31.36
C SER A 97 -7.70 -9.09 -31.03
N LYS A 98 -6.73 -8.18 -31.21
CA LYS A 98 -6.95 -6.75 -31.02
C LYS A 98 -8.14 -6.24 -31.86
N ASN A 99 -8.30 -6.74 -33.07
CA ASN A 99 -9.40 -6.34 -33.98
C ASN A 99 -10.78 -6.73 -33.40
N ILE A 100 -10.91 -7.91 -32.81
CA ILE A 100 -12.15 -8.36 -32.16
C ILE A 100 -12.46 -7.51 -30.92
N ILE A 101 -11.44 -7.21 -30.12
CA ILE A 101 -11.60 -6.35 -28.93
C ILE A 101 -12.04 -4.96 -29.35
N SER A 102 -11.38 -4.33 -30.33
CA SER A 102 -11.76 -3.02 -30.84
C SER A 102 -13.19 -3.03 -31.39
N PHE A 103 -13.56 -4.04 -32.15
CA PHE A 103 -14.90 -4.22 -32.68
C PHE A 103 -15.96 -4.30 -31.56
N PHE A 104 -15.70 -5.07 -30.49
CA PHE A 104 -16.63 -5.17 -29.37
C PHE A 104 -16.78 -3.85 -28.62
N MET A 105 -15.67 -3.14 -28.37
CA MET A 105 -15.70 -1.83 -27.71
C MET A 105 -16.45 -0.77 -28.55
N GLU A 106 -16.18 -0.72 -29.85
CA GLU A 106 -16.84 0.20 -30.79
C GLU A 106 -18.36 0.01 -30.83
N HIS A 107 -18.81 -1.25 -30.81
CA HIS A 107 -20.23 -1.60 -30.85
C HIS A 107 -20.85 -1.80 -29.46
N ARG A 108 -20.11 -1.47 -28.38
CA ARG A 108 -20.51 -1.61 -26.97
C ARG A 108 -21.00 -3.01 -26.60
N VAL A 109 -20.44 -4.04 -27.23
CA VAL A 109 -20.75 -5.44 -26.93
C VAL A 109 -20.04 -5.83 -25.63
N PRO A 110 -20.76 -6.24 -24.58
CA PRO A 110 -20.12 -6.69 -23.33
C PRO A 110 -19.33 -7.98 -23.56
N PHE A 111 -18.11 -8.05 -22.99
CA PHE A 111 -17.28 -9.24 -23.14
C PHE A 111 -16.39 -9.50 -21.91
N ILE A 112 -15.98 -10.76 -21.78
CA ILE A 112 -14.93 -11.19 -20.87
C ILE A 112 -13.97 -12.08 -21.65
N ILE A 113 -12.68 -11.74 -21.66
CA ILE A 113 -11.65 -12.46 -22.42
C ILE A 113 -10.61 -13.04 -21.49
N GLY A 114 -10.64 -14.35 -21.32
CA GLY A 114 -9.76 -15.10 -20.43
C GLY A 114 -9.79 -14.53 -19.01
N ASN A 115 -8.67 -14.57 -18.33
CA ASN A 115 -8.51 -13.95 -17.00
C ASN A 115 -7.80 -12.57 -17.12
N ARG A 116 -8.10 -11.78 -18.17
CA ARG A 116 -7.33 -10.57 -18.49
C ARG A 116 -8.16 -9.33 -18.74
N GLN A 117 -9.33 -9.45 -19.37
CA GLN A 117 -10.11 -8.28 -19.79
C GLN A 117 -11.60 -8.49 -19.54
N VAL A 118 -12.22 -7.48 -18.94
CA VAL A 118 -13.65 -7.41 -18.67
C VAL A 118 -14.16 -6.06 -19.20
N TYR A 119 -15.20 -6.10 -20.02
CA TYR A 119 -15.92 -4.91 -20.48
C TYR A 119 -17.42 -5.14 -20.31
N LEU A 120 -18.00 -4.53 -19.31
CA LEU A 120 -19.41 -4.67 -18.93
C LEU A 120 -20.02 -3.26 -18.79
N PRO A 121 -20.40 -2.60 -19.88
CA PRO A 121 -20.81 -1.19 -19.89
C PRO A 121 -22.12 -0.92 -19.13
N PHE A 122 -22.84 -1.95 -18.74
CA PHE A 122 -24.07 -1.85 -17.94
C PHE A 122 -23.81 -1.92 -16.41
N ILE A 123 -22.56 -2.08 -16.00
CA ILE A 123 -22.18 -2.10 -14.60
C ILE A 123 -21.40 -0.83 -14.29
N TYR A 124 -21.91 -0.04 -13.37
CA TYR A 124 -21.15 1.02 -12.74
C TYR A 124 -20.27 0.37 -11.65
N LEU A 125 -18.98 0.29 -11.91
CA LEU A 125 -17.99 -0.06 -10.91
C LEU A 125 -17.26 1.24 -10.55
N ASP A 126 -17.33 1.62 -9.29
CA ASP A 126 -16.38 2.58 -8.73
C ASP A 126 -15.05 1.85 -8.62
N ILE A 127 -14.33 1.84 -9.74
CA ILE A 127 -12.98 1.27 -9.80
C ILE A 127 -12.10 2.31 -9.11
N GLN A 128 -11.88 2.13 -7.83
CA GLN A 128 -10.71 2.73 -7.20
C GLN A 128 -9.50 2.30 -8.03
N PRO A 129 -8.64 3.23 -8.45
CA PRO A 129 -7.43 2.84 -9.17
C PRO A 129 -6.75 1.74 -8.34
N PHE A 130 -6.40 0.64 -8.99
CA PHE A 130 -5.62 -0.42 -8.37
C PHE A 130 -4.34 0.27 -7.90
N GLU A 131 -4.26 0.59 -6.61
CA GLU A 131 -2.99 0.97 -6.02
C GLU A 131 -2.13 -0.27 -6.20
N GLU A 132 -1.19 -0.23 -7.13
CA GLU A 132 -0.08 -1.19 -7.14
C GLU A 132 0.41 -1.22 -5.71
N GLU A 133 0.38 -2.39 -5.06
CA GLU A 133 0.90 -2.52 -3.70
C GLU A 133 2.37 -2.10 -3.76
N ILE A 134 2.61 -0.83 -3.44
CA ILE A 134 3.95 -0.27 -3.40
C ILE A 134 4.70 -1.04 -2.32
N GLU A 135 5.71 -1.79 -2.72
CA GLU A 135 6.55 -2.51 -1.79
C GLU A 135 7.18 -1.51 -0.80
N LYS A 136 6.76 -1.59 0.45
CA LYS A 136 7.22 -0.68 1.49
C LYS A 136 8.69 -0.94 1.84
N PHE A 137 9.38 0.11 2.27
CA PHE A 137 10.74 -0.05 2.78
C PHE A 137 10.79 -1.01 3.96
N THR A 138 11.84 -1.82 4.01
CA THR A 138 12.20 -2.49 5.26
C THR A 138 12.68 -1.45 6.28
N PRO A 139 12.67 -1.75 7.59
CA PRO A 139 13.14 -0.79 8.60
C PRO A 139 14.56 -0.28 8.34
N SER A 140 15.48 -1.15 7.89
CA SER A 140 16.85 -0.75 7.56
C SER A 140 16.92 0.13 6.31
N TYR A 141 16.08 -0.15 5.30
CA TYR A 141 16.02 0.67 4.08
C TYR A 141 15.45 2.06 4.39
N GLN A 142 14.42 2.13 5.23
CA GLN A 142 13.86 3.40 5.69
C GLN A 142 14.87 4.23 6.48
N LEU A 143 15.60 3.60 7.41
CA LEU A 143 16.66 4.27 8.17
C LEU A 143 17.70 4.90 7.23
N ILE A 144 18.19 4.13 6.25
CA ILE A 144 19.16 4.61 5.26
C ILE A 144 18.57 5.73 4.39
N PHE A 145 17.32 5.57 3.91
CA PHE A 145 16.64 6.59 3.12
C PHE A 145 16.48 7.90 3.89
N LEU A 146 16.04 7.85 5.14
CA LEU A 146 15.85 9.05 5.98
C LEU A 146 17.19 9.71 6.32
N TYR A 147 18.23 8.94 6.56
CA TYR A 147 19.58 9.50 6.74
C TYR A 147 20.06 10.24 5.50
N ILE A 148 19.90 9.66 4.32
CA ILE A 148 20.20 10.30 3.03
C ILE A 148 19.34 11.56 2.83
N LEU A 149 18.05 11.49 3.18
CA LEU A 149 17.13 12.62 3.09
C LEU A 149 17.58 13.82 3.91
N TYR A 150 18.05 13.59 5.15
CA TYR A 150 18.47 14.65 6.07
C TYR A 150 19.86 15.19 5.78
N SER A 151 20.69 14.44 5.07
CA SER A 151 22.05 14.86 4.73
C SER A 151 22.06 16.08 3.80
N PRO A 152 23.11 16.92 3.84
CA PRO A 152 23.27 18.05 2.94
C PRO A 152 23.22 17.68 1.46
N ASP A 153 22.80 18.58 0.58
CA ASP A 153 22.61 18.30 -0.86
C ASP A 153 23.85 17.82 -1.60
N HIS A 154 25.01 18.28 -1.19
CA HIS A 154 26.30 17.92 -1.80
C HIS A 154 26.95 16.69 -1.17
N TYR A 155 26.33 16.09 -0.15
CA TYR A 155 26.89 14.94 0.55
C TYR A 155 26.86 13.70 -0.34
N VAL A 156 27.96 12.94 -0.30
CA VAL A 156 28.11 11.69 -1.04
C VAL A 156 28.23 10.51 -0.10
N PHE A 157 27.71 9.38 -0.49
CA PHE A 157 27.60 8.19 0.34
C PHE A 157 28.31 7.01 -0.31
N ASN A 158 28.89 6.16 0.49
CA ASN A 158 29.28 4.82 0.09
C ASN A 158 28.74 3.77 1.07
N SER A 159 28.76 2.51 0.66
CA SER A 159 28.17 1.42 1.46
C SER A 159 28.91 1.17 2.77
N ALA A 160 30.22 1.36 2.81
CA ALA A 160 31.04 1.10 3.98
C ALA A 160 30.79 2.13 5.09
N ASP A 161 30.80 3.41 4.76
CA ASP A 161 30.58 4.50 5.71
C ASP A 161 29.15 4.41 6.29
N LEU A 162 28.14 4.24 5.44
CA LEU A 162 26.76 4.08 5.90
C LEU A 162 26.56 2.83 6.77
N ALA A 163 27.28 1.74 6.52
CA ALA A 163 27.20 0.55 7.35
C ALA A 163 27.66 0.81 8.79
N ILE A 164 28.72 1.60 8.96
CA ILE A 164 29.24 2.02 10.26
C ILE A 164 28.23 2.96 10.94
N GLU A 165 27.77 3.99 10.25
CA GLU A 165 26.85 4.99 10.79
C GLU A 165 25.48 4.39 11.22
N MET A 166 24.99 3.39 10.49
CA MET A 166 23.67 2.78 10.73
C MET A 166 23.71 1.56 11.64
N ASP A 167 24.88 1.06 12.07
CA ASP A 167 25.06 -0.22 12.80
C ASP A 167 24.36 -1.39 12.07
N VAL A 168 24.54 -1.47 10.75
CA VAL A 168 24.00 -2.54 9.90
C VAL A 168 25.10 -3.15 9.02
N SER A 169 24.84 -4.35 8.45
CA SER A 169 25.82 -4.97 7.57
C SER A 169 25.96 -4.18 6.26
N GLU A 170 27.19 -4.10 5.72
CA GLU A 170 27.45 -3.46 4.43
C GLU A 170 26.62 -4.09 3.30
N MET A 171 26.33 -5.39 3.37
CA MET A 171 25.46 -6.07 2.41
C MET A 171 24.03 -5.51 2.45
N THR A 172 23.51 -5.20 3.65
CA THR A 172 22.18 -4.57 3.79
C THR A 172 22.18 -3.18 3.16
N VAL A 173 23.23 -2.39 3.42
CA VAL A 173 23.39 -1.05 2.84
C VAL A 173 23.48 -1.12 1.31
N ARG A 174 24.28 -2.01 0.75
CA ARG A 174 24.39 -2.18 -0.71
C ARG A 174 23.04 -2.50 -1.36
N ARG A 175 22.26 -3.39 -0.74
CA ARG A 175 20.92 -3.71 -1.24
C ARG A 175 19.96 -2.52 -1.15
N ALA A 176 20.02 -1.76 -0.05
CA ALA A 176 19.21 -0.55 0.12
C ALA A 176 19.57 0.52 -0.92
N LEU A 177 20.88 0.81 -1.11
CA LEU A 177 21.33 1.77 -2.10
C LEU A 177 20.91 1.38 -3.51
N LYS A 178 21.06 0.11 -3.90
CA LYS A 178 20.60 -0.39 -5.19
C LYS A 178 19.09 -0.18 -5.37
N TYR A 179 18.29 -0.47 -4.36
CA TYR A 179 16.84 -0.27 -4.40
C TYR A 179 16.46 1.22 -4.50
N LEU A 180 17.13 2.10 -3.74
CA LEU A 180 16.93 3.55 -3.83
C LEU A 180 17.34 4.12 -5.19
N GLU A 181 18.36 3.56 -5.83
CA GLU A 181 18.80 3.90 -7.19
C GLU A 181 17.75 3.45 -8.22
N GLU A 182 17.22 2.23 -8.13
CA GLU A 182 16.11 1.74 -8.97
C GLU A 182 14.87 2.64 -8.88
N LEU A 183 14.59 3.22 -7.70
CA LEU A 183 13.56 4.22 -7.47
C LEU A 183 13.97 5.64 -7.93
N GLN A 184 15.17 5.84 -8.46
CA GLN A 184 15.72 7.12 -8.89
C GLN A 184 15.83 8.18 -7.78
N LEU A 185 15.82 7.78 -6.51
CA LEU A 185 15.97 8.66 -5.35
C LEU A 185 17.42 9.07 -5.11
N ILE A 186 18.36 8.24 -5.55
CA ILE A 186 19.80 8.49 -5.55
C ILE A 186 20.39 8.13 -6.91
N VAL A 187 21.60 8.64 -7.18
CA VAL A 187 22.35 8.38 -8.42
C VAL A 187 23.78 7.94 -8.08
N ASP A 188 24.28 6.91 -8.76
CA ASP A 188 25.69 6.52 -8.72
C ASP A 188 26.51 7.51 -9.56
N LEU A 189 27.53 8.09 -8.95
CA LEU A 189 28.41 9.08 -9.61
C LEU A 189 29.50 8.41 -10.45
N GLY A 190 29.69 7.10 -10.37
CA GLY A 190 30.61 6.35 -11.23
C GLY A 190 32.09 6.73 -11.14
N VAL A 191 32.54 7.36 -10.05
CA VAL A 191 33.85 8.04 -9.99
C VAL A 191 35.02 7.12 -9.61
N SER A 192 34.75 5.89 -9.15
CA SER A 192 35.81 5.00 -8.67
C SER A 192 35.43 3.51 -8.70
N ARG A 193 36.36 2.61 -8.32
CA ARG A 193 36.07 1.19 -8.05
C ARG A 193 35.08 1.00 -6.91
N MET A 194 34.92 1.99 -6.04
CA MET A 194 33.93 2.07 -4.98
C MET A 194 32.72 2.87 -5.50
N GLN A 195 31.53 2.31 -5.44
CA GLN A 195 30.29 3.00 -5.79
C GLN A 195 30.06 4.16 -4.83
N ILE A 196 29.85 5.35 -5.37
CA ILE A 196 29.61 6.59 -4.62
C ILE A 196 28.28 7.15 -5.08
N TYR A 197 27.36 7.33 -4.16
CA TYR A 197 26.02 7.79 -4.43
C TYR A 197 25.77 9.20 -3.93
N ARG A 198 24.85 9.89 -4.55
CA ARG A 198 24.31 11.18 -4.12
C ARG A 198 22.80 11.19 -4.28
N ARG A 199 22.10 11.97 -3.45
CA ARG A 199 20.68 12.24 -3.61
C ARG A 199 20.40 12.88 -4.99
N THR A 200 19.35 12.41 -5.68
CA THR A 200 19.01 12.88 -7.04
C THR A 200 18.33 14.25 -7.01
N PHE A 201 17.48 14.50 -6.02
CA PHE A 201 16.63 15.68 -5.88
C PHE A 201 16.96 16.44 -4.60
N ASN A 202 16.42 17.66 -4.42
CA ASN A 202 16.42 18.34 -3.13
C ASN A 202 15.65 17.54 -2.07
N LYS A 203 15.76 17.92 -0.81
CA LYS A 203 15.15 17.17 0.31
C LYS A 203 13.65 17.03 0.15
N ARG A 204 12.92 18.12 -0.16
CA ARG A 204 11.46 18.11 -0.31
C ARG A 204 11.02 17.16 -1.42
N GLU A 205 11.60 17.27 -2.60
CA GLU A 205 11.24 16.40 -3.73
C GLU A 205 11.60 14.94 -3.46
N THR A 206 12.74 14.68 -2.81
CA THR A 206 13.13 13.32 -2.39
C THR A 206 12.10 12.73 -1.41
N PHE A 207 11.64 13.53 -0.44
CA PHE A 207 10.58 13.11 0.49
C PHE A 207 9.27 12.81 -0.25
N GLU A 208 8.80 13.71 -1.11
CA GLU A 208 7.54 13.53 -1.84
C GLU A 208 7.55 12.26 -2.70
N ARG A 209 8.67 11.94 -3.35
CA ARG A 209 8.84 10.72 -4.15
C ARG A 209 8.97 9.47 -3.29
N GLY A 210 9.59 9.57 -2.12
CA GLY A 210 9.85 8.46 -1.21
C GLY A 210 8.73 8.16 -0.21
N LYS A 211 7.86 9.14 0.11
CA LYS A 211 6.88 9.03 1.21
C LYS A 211 5.94 7.82 1.12
N ASN A 212 5.60 7.40 -0.09
CA ASN A 212 4.71 6.27 -0.31
C ASN A 212 5.36 4.91 0.04
N TYR A 213 6.68 4.83 0.14
CA TYR A 213 7.40 3.62 0.55
C TYR A 213 7.59 3.52 2.07
N LEU A 214 7.36 4.60 2.81
CA LEU A 214 7.61 4.67 4.25
C LEU A 214 6.62 3.80 5.05
N ILE A 215 7.13 3.25 6.15
CA ILE A 215 6.38 2.52 7.16
C ILE A 215 6.37 3.29 8.49
N ASN A 216 5.37 3.05 9.33
CA ASN A 216 5.39 3.54 10.70
C ASN A 216 6.57 2.90 11.47
N PRO A 217 7.50 3.67 12.04
CA PRO A 217 8.62 3.12 12.80
C PRO A 217 8.18 2.48 14.12
N LEU A 218 7.06 2.89 14.69
CA LEU A 218 6.55 2.36 15.94
C LEU A 218 6.18 0.88 15.80
N GLN A 219 6.79 0.04 16.61
CA GLN A 219 6.51 -1.39 16.68
C GLN A 219 5.60 -1.72 17.86
N ASP A 220 5.87 -1.10 19.02
CA ASP A 220 5.15 -1.34 20.27
C ASP A 220 5.27 -0.11 21.16
N LYS A 221 4.37 0.01 22.13
CA LYS A 221 4.39 1.07 23.15
C LYS A 221 4.16 0.47 24.51
N LEU A 222 5.07 0.79 25.46
CA LEU A 222 5.04 0.35 26.83
C LEU A 222 4.81 1.55 27.73
N TYR A 223 3.99 1.36 28.75
CA TYR A 223 3.69 2.37 29.76
C TYR A 223 4.18 1.91 31.11
N PHE A 224 4.72 2.83 31.91
CA PHE A 224 5.27 2.58 33.24
C PHE A 224 4.72 3.62 34.22
N ASP A 225 4.75 3.28 35.51
CA ASP A 225 4.56 4.30 36.55
C ASP A 225 5.77 5.24 36.56
N GLY A 226 5.54 6.50 36.20
CA GLY A 226 6.58 7.53 36.14
C GLY A 226 7.20 7.85 37.50
N ASN A 227 6.54 7.50 38.63
CA ASN A 227 7.10 7.67 39.96
C ASN A 227 8.05 6.52 40.36
N GLU A 228 7.86 5.35 39.76
CA GLU A 228 8.63 4.15 40.09
C GLU A 228 9.74 3.82 39.10
N ILE A 229 9.63 4.34 37.84
CA ILE A 229 10.65 4.07 36.82
C ILE A 229 11.90 4.92 37.07
N ASP A 230 13.03 4.29 37.24
CA ASP A 230 14.30 5.01 37.36
C ASP A 230 14.83 5.31 35.94
N ILE A 231 14.61 6.56 35.51
CA ILE A 231 15.02 7.06 34.18
C ILE A 231 16.54 7.12 34.07
N ASP A 232 17.25 7.48 35.13
CA ASP A 232 18.68 7.67 35.13
C ASP A 232 19.43 6.33 35.10
N SER A 233 19.09 5.38 35.99
CA SER A 233 19.74 4.05 35.99
C SER A 233 19.42 3.25 34.72
N ASN A 234 18.25 3.46 34.12
CA ASN A 234 17.90 2.88 32.84
C ASN A 234 18.49 3.64 31.65
N HIS A 235 19.13 4.78 31.85
CA HIS A 235 19.72 5.63 30.82
C HIS A 235 18.71 6.07 29.73
N PHE A 236 17.44 6.24 30.06
CA PHE A 236 16.41 6.63 29.11
C PHE A 236 16.61 8.04 28.55
N TYR A 237 17.25 8.95 29.31
CA TYR A 237 17.64 10.28 28.84
C TYR A 237 18.56 10.31 27.60
N LYS A 238 19.19 9.19 27.27
CA LYS A 238 20.03 9.05 26.04
C LYS A 238 19.23 8.87 24.76
N TYR A 239 17.94 8.66 24.89
CA TYR A 239 17.05 8.41 23.77
C TYR A 239 16.19 9.66 23.50
N PRO A 240 15.84 9.90 22.21
CA PRO A 240 15.11 11.11 21.87
C PRO A 240 13.67 11.07 22.38
N LEU A 241 13.16 12.26 22.70
CA LEU A 241 11.75 12.50 22.93
C LEU A 241 10.96 12.10 21.68
N SER A 242 9.73 11.62 21.88
CA SER A 242 8.84 11.16 20.82
C SER A 242 7.40 11.57 21.05
N GLY A 243 6.51 11.18 20.14
CA GLY A 243 5.08 11.42 20.26
C GLY A 243 4.73 12.90 20.39
N GLU A 244 3.65 13.17 21.09
CA GLU A 244 3.17 14.55 21.33
C GLU A 244 4.16 15.40 22.13
N MET A 245 4.97 14.78 22.97
CA MET A 245 5.99 15.48 23.74
C MET A 245 7.07 16.08 22.81
N ALA A 246 7.60 15.29 21.87
CA ALA A 246 8.56 15.80 20.88
C ALA A 246 7.93 16.87 19.98
N LEU A 247 6.65 16.70 19.61
CA LEU A 247 5.92 17.71 18.84
C LEU A 247 5.81 19.04 19.61
N SER A 248 5.56 19.00 20.91
CA SER A 248 5.47 20.21 21.75
C SER A 248 6.82 20.93 21.92
N GLU A 249 7.93 20.17 21.95
CA GLU A 249 9.27 20.75 21.99
C GLU A 249 9.69 21.41 20.66
N LEU A 250 9.12 20.95 19.55
CA LEU A 250 9.44 21.42 18.20
C LEU A 250 8.47 22.43 17.63
N THR A 251 7.29 22.59 18.25
CA THR A 251 6.22 23.49 17.81
C THR A 251 5.64 24.29 18.98
N ASN A 252 4.54 25.01 18.76
CA ASN A 252 3.85 25.78 19.80
C ASN A 252 2.67 25.02 20.43
N ILE A 253 2.50 23.73 20.14
CA ILE A 253 1.42 22.96 20.77
C ILE A 253 1.71 22.72 22.24
N MET A 254 0.70 22.90 23.08
CA MET A 254 0.83 22.58 24.51
C MET A 254 0.68 21.06 24.71
N TYR A 255 1.71 20.44 25.29
CA TYR A 255 1.66 19.05 25.72
C TYR A 255 0.96 18.94 27.09
N ASN A 256 0.09 17.94 27.21
CA ASN A 256 -0.51 17.64 28.49
C ASN A 256 0.45 16.79 29.33
N THR A 257 1.13 17.41 30.27
CA THR A 257 2.12 16.78 31.18
C THR A 257 1.56 15.62 32.01
N TYR A 258 0.23 15.48 32.08
CA TYR A 258 -0.38 14.30 32.72
C TYR A 258 0.05 12.97 32.14
N TYR A 259 0.40 12.95 30.84
CA TYR A 259 0.87 11.74 30.15
C TYR A 259 2.36 11.45 30.36
N GLY A 260 3.09 12.28 31.14
CA GLY A 260 4.51 12.12 31.43
C GLY A 260 5.41 12.11 30.19
N ASP A 261 6.64 11.67 30.37
CA ASP A 261 7.63 11.67 29.29
C ASP A 261 7.36 10.57 28.27
N ILE A 262 7.57 10.89 26.99
CA ILE A 262 7.49 9.96 25.88
C ILE A 262 8.85 9.91 25.19
N ILE A 263 9.51 8.76 25.18
CA ILE A 263 10.78 8.56 24.49
C ILE A 263 10.69 7.44 23.47
N ALA A 264 11.54 7.51 22.45
CA ALA A 264 11.70 6.45 21.44
C ALA A 264 13.01 5.70 21.64
N MET A 265 12.94 4.37 21.61
CA MET A 265 14.10 3.46 21.69
C MET A 265 13.97 2.36 20.64
N SER A 266 15.10 1.90 20.07
CA SER A 266 15.02 0.72 19.21
C SER A 266 14.62 -0.54 19.99
N SER A 267 13.75 -1.37 19.39
CA SER A 267 13.40 -2.67 19.98
C SER A 267 14.64 -3.57 20.18
N LYS A 268 15.70 -3.38 19.38
CA LYS A 268 16.98 -4.09 19.50
C LYS A 268 17.70 -3.67 20.79
N ASP A 269 17.78 -2.36 21.07
CA ASP A 269 18.44 -1.86 22.28
C ASP A 269 17.66 -2.19 23.54
N PHE A 270 16.34 -2.13 23.47
CA PHE A 270 15.49 -2.54 24.60
C PHE A 270 15.73 -3.99 24.99
N ARG A 271 15.80 -4.92 24.03
CA ARG A 271 16.09 -6.35 24.30
C ARG A 271 17.48 -6.61 24.84
N LYS A 272 18.45 -5.72 24.56
CA LYS A 272 19.83 -5.84 25.08
C LYS A 272 19.98 -5.34 26.53
N LYS A 273 18.94 -4.71 27.11
CA LYS A 273 19.02 -4.26 28.50
C LYS A 273 19.06 -5.44 29.46
N ASN A 274 19.94 -5.37 30.44
CA ASN A 274 20.13 -6.43 31.46
C ASN A 274 18.83 -6.68 32.24
N ASN A 275 18.03 -5.66 32.48
CA ASN A 275 16.75 -5.71 33.19
C ASN A 275 15.52 -5.75 32.26
N HIS A 276 15.68 -6.18 31.02
CA HIS A 276 14.62 -6.21 30.00
C HIS A 276 13.36 -6.95 30.47
N ASN A 277 13.51 -8.13 31.09
CA ASN A 277 12.36 -8.90 31.58
C ASN A 277 11.65 -8.20 32.75
N GLU A 278 12.39 -7.63 33.69
CA GLU A 278 11.83 -6.83 34.79
C GLU A 278 11.04 -5.63 34.25
N LEU A 279 11.60 -4.92 33.27
CA LEU A 279 10.89 -3.80 32.63
C LEU A 279 9.61 -4.25 31.95
N LEU A 280 9.60 -5.42 31.28
CA LEU A 280 8.38 -5.96 30.68
C LEU A 280 7.32 -6.31 31.72
N GLU A 281 7.71 -6.94 32.83
CA GLU A 281 6.80 -7.32 33.91
C GLU A 281 6.16 -6.07 34.59
N ARG A 282 6.90 -4.97 34.67
CA ARG A 282 6.45 -3.70 35.25
C ARG A 282 5.68 -2.80 34.26
N SER A 283 5.68 -3.14 32.98
CA SER A 283 5.01 -2.35 31.94
C SER A 283 3.54 -2.70 31.78
N SER A 284 2.74 -1.73 31.35
CA SER A 284 1.38 -1.92 30.86
C SER A 284 1.25 -1.58 29.39
N LYS A 285 0.16 -2.04 28.77
CA LYS A 285 -0.27 -1.66 27.41
C LYS A 285 -1.27 -0.49 27.42
N SER A 286 -1.69 -0.03 28.58
CA SER A 286 -2.63 1.06 28.75
C SER A 286 -2.00 2.21 29.54
N PRO A 287 -2.07 3.46 29.07
CA PRO A 287 -1.60 4.63 29.82
C PRO A 287 -2.46 4.89 31.07
N PHE A 288 -3.68 4.37 31.12
CA PHE A 288 -4.64 4.61 32.21
C PHE A 288 -4.38 3.75 33.44
N ASP A 289 -3.42 2.82 33.39
CA ASP A 289 -3.09 1.95 34.52
C ASP A 289 -2.26 2.70 35.60
N PHE A 290 -1.74 3.88 35.25
CA PHE A 290 -0.87 4.68 36.14
C PHE A 290 -1.39 6.12 36.24
N GLN A 291 -1.18 6.76 37.43
CA GLN A 291 -1.53 8.16 37.63
C GLN A 291 -0.51 9.12 36.99
N ASN A 292 0.74 8.76 37.04
CA ASN A 292 1.84 9.44 36.35
C ASN A 292 2.47 8.45 35.37
N THR A 293 2.35 8.70 34.08
CA THR A 293 2.73 7.73 33.07
C THR A 293 4.03 8.11 32.38
N PHE A 294 5.01 7.22 32.39
CA PHE A 294 6.18 7.27 31.49
C PHE A 294 5.92 6.35 30.30
N SER A 295 6.13 6.84 29.08
CA SER A 295 5.86 6.10 27.84
C SER A 295 7.15 5.78 27.10
N LEU A 296 7.36 4.49 26.77
CA LEU A 296 8.47 4.03 25.97
C LEU A 296 7.96 3.50 24.63
N GLU A 297 8.28 4.20 23.55
CA GLU A 297 7.99 3.78 22.19
C GLU A 297 9.13 2.89 21.68
N LEU A 298 8.82 1.64 21.34
CA LEU A 298 9.77 0.69 20.76
C LEU A 298 9.70 0.78 19.24
N TRP A 299 10.80 1.26 18.66
CA TRP A 299 10.90 1.50 17.21
C TRP A 299 11.65 0.36 16.50
N ARG A 300 11.39 0.21 15.22
CA ARG A 300 11.98 -0.80 14.33
C ARG A 300 13.44 -0.52 13.98
N TYR A 301 13.93 0.70 14.18
CA TYR A 301 15.32 1.15 14.00
C TYR A 301 15.73 2.10 15.12
N ASP A 302 17.04 2.42 15.22
CA ASP A 302 17.54 3.30 16.27
C ASP A 302 17.20 4.77 15.99
N PRO A 303 16.29 5.38 16.77
CA PRO A 303 15.89 6.78 16.57
C PRO A 303 17.02 7.78 16.81
N LYS A 304 18.04 7.43 17.61
CA LYS A 304 19.19 8.31 17.92
C LYS A 304 19.98 8.71 16.67
N ILE A 305 20.04 7.85 15.67
CA ILE A 305 20.80 8.09 14.44
C ILE A 305 20.19 9.26 13.68
N LEU A 306 18.86 9.22 13.48
CA LEU A 306 18.13 10.25 12.74
C LEU A 306 17.95 11.53 13.56
N SER A 307 17.73 11.42 14.87
CA SER A 307 17.64 12.55 15.80
C SER A 307 18.86 13.46 15.70
N LYS A 308 20.06 12.88 15.72
CA LYS A 308 21.33 13.64 15.65
C LYS A 308 21.53 14.41 14.36
N ILE A 309 21.07 13.87 13.23
CA ILE A 309 21.25 14.54 11.94
C ILE A 309 20.11 15.55 11.66
N CYS A 310 18.88 15.21 12.09
CA CYS A 310 17.71 16.06 11.90
C CYS A 310 17.68 17.25 12.88
N TYR A 311 18.00 16.99 14.14
CA TYR A 311 17.97 17.98 15.23
C TYR A 311 19.24 17.92 16.11
N PRO A 312 20.41 18.37 15.61
CA PRO A 312 21.68 18.25 16.31
C PRO A 312 21.74 18.94 17.69
N ASN A 313 20.90 19.94 17.90
CA ASN A 313 20.82 20.72 19.14
C ASN A 313 19.61 20.36 20.02
N ASN A 314 18.80 19.37 19.62
CA ASN A 314 17.58 19.01 20.32
C ASN A 314 17.46 17.49 20.36
N ASN A 315 17.10 16.94 21.52
CA ASN A 315 16.99 15.48 21.70
C ASN A 315 15.56 15.00 21.35
N CYS A 316 15.08 15.34 20.16
CA CYS A 316 13.78 14.90 19.64
C CYS A 316 13.93 13.89 18.51
N ALA A 317 12.95 13.02 18.33
CA ALA A 317 12.83 12.16 17.19
C ALA A 317 12.78 12.98 15.89
N ASP A 318 13.28 12.44 14.80
CA ASP A 318 13.29 13.11 13.50
C ASP A 318 11.88 13.40 12.98
N VAL A 319 11.75 14.46 12.20
CA VAL A 319 10.46 15.01 11.74
C VAL A 319 9.62 14.00 10.97
N VAL A 320 10.20 13.19 10.08
CA VAL A 320 9.44 12.24 9.25
C VAL A 320 8.98 11.04 10.08
N SER A 321 9.84 10.51 10.96
CA SER A 321 9.45 9.42 11.87
C SER A 321 8.37 9.89 12.84
N LEU A 322 8.47 11.11 13.36
CA LEU A 322 7.44 11.70 14.21
C LEU A 322 6.12 11.87 13.45
N TRP A 323 6.16 12.38 12.23
CA TRP A 323 4.98 12.46 11.35
C TRP A 323 4.35 11.08 11.12
N LEU A 324 5.16 10.04 10.84
CA LEU A 324 4.67 8.67 10.61
C LEU A 324 3.99 8.07 11.84
N THR A 325 4.45 8.39 13.05
CA THR A 325 3.85 7.88 14.30
C THR A 325 2.54 8.58 14.65
N LEU A 326 2.41 9.88 14.34
CA LEU A 326 1.30 10.73 14.79
C LEU A 326 0.24 11.00 13.71
N LYS A 327 0.52 10.80 12.41
CA LYS A 327 -0.41 11.11 11.30
C LYS A 327 -1.77 10.39 11.35
N GLY A 328 -1.91 9.35 12.17
CA GLY A 328 -3.17 8.61 12.36
C GLY A 328 -3.99 9.04 13.57
N ILE A 329 -3.54 10.03 14.33
CA ILE A 329 -4.26 10.53 15.51
C ILE A 329 -5.38 11.47 15.06
N TYR A 330 -6.61 11.21 15.52
CA TYR A 330 -7.79 12.04 15.23
C TYR A 330 -7.85 13.30 16.12
N ASP A 331 -6.81 14.15 16.10
CA ASP A 331 -6.79 15.47 16.72
C ASP A 331 -6.30 16.48 15.67
N GLU A 332 -7.20 17.38 15.26
CA GLU A 332 -6.90 18.38 14.23
C GLU A 332 -5.75 19.33 14.61
N ARG A 333 -5.54 19.59 15.91
CA ARG A 333 -4.45 20.44 16.39
C ARG A 333 -3.12 19.75 16.17
N ILE A 334 -3.03 18.46 16.51
CA ILE A 334 -1.83 17.63 16.26
C ILE A 334 -1.54 17.57 14.77
N GLN A 335 -2.55 17.31 13.93
CA GLN A 335 -2.35 17.22 12.49
C GLN A 335 -1.87 18.55 11.89
N LYS A 336 -2.40 19.69 12.30
CA LYS A 336 -1.95 21.01 11.83
C LYS A 336 -0.51 21.30 12.23
N GLU A 337 -0.12 20.98 13.45
CA GLU A 337 1.27 21.21 13.90
C GLU A 337 2.25 20.24 13.26
N LEU A 338 1.84 19.00 12.96
CA LEU A 338 2.65 18.04 12.21
C LEU A 338 2.90 18.51 10.77
N ASP A 339 1.84 18.98 10.10
CA ASP A 339 1.96 19.49 8.73
C ASP A 339 2.82 20.78 8.72
N PHE A 340 2.64 21.64 9.71
CA PHE A 340 3.48 22.82 9.88
C PHE A 340 4.95 22.44 10.10
N LEU A 341 5.25 21.54 11.03
CA LEU A 341 6.60 21.08 11.34
C LEU A 341 7.28 20.43 10.12
N LEU A 342 6.56 19.60 9.38
CA LEU A 342 7.07 18.93 8.19
C LEU A 342 7.36 19.95 7.07
N ASN A 343 6.47 20.91 6.84
CA ASN A 343 6.67 21.96 5.84
C ASN A 343 7.81 22.90 6.23
N ASP A 344 7.84 23.38 7.47
CA ASP A 344 8.89 24.26 8.00
C ASP A 344 10.27 23.63 7.90
N TYR A 345 10.39 22.31 8.15
CA TYR A 345 11.66 21.60 8.00
C TYR A 345 12.19 21.61 6.58
N PHE A 346 11.32 21.41 5.57
CA PHE A 346 11.71 21.39 4.17
C PHE A 346 11.75 22.76 3.49
N GLU A 347 11.25 23.83 4.13
CA GLU A 347 11.31 25.21 3.61
C GLU A 347 12.51 26.01 4.12
N LYS A 348 13.08 25.64 5.29
CA LYS A 348 14.22 26.34 5.89
C LYS A 348 15.58 26.02 5.27
N GLU A 349 15.62 25.11 4.33
CA GLU A 349 16.81 24.68 3.58
C GLU A 349 16.72 25.11 2.11
#